data_320bb469b015c5b0b134878690b77319
#
_entry.id   320bb469b015c5b0b134878690b77319
#
_cell.length_a   1.000
_cell.length_b   1.000
_cell.length_c   1.000
_cell.angle_alpha   90.00
_cell.angle_beta   90.00
_cell.angle_gamma   90.00
#
_symmetry.space_group_name_H-M   'P 1'
#
loop_
_entity.id
_entity.type
_entity.pdbx_description
1 polymer ?
#
loop_
_entity_poly.entity_id
_entity_poly.type
_entity_poly.pdbx_seq_one_letter_code
_entity_poly.pdbx_strand_id
1 'polypeptide(L)'
;ELKESASKITSHFFKEAIELCCISNGKCGKCSENCKFCSQSRYYNTEIQQSVLKSVDEFFKEAQANDKRGVHRFSIVTAGVRLSKAELKTIAQAYKKISSELKISCCGSLGLLDYDDFVMLKESGLKRYHNNLETSPNFFKEICTTHTMKQKEDTIALAKKAGLEICSGCILGMGESVEDRVDIALELRKLQVDSTPINILNPIKGTPLENRPTVHPDEVRRTIALFRHVLPKTVLRLAGGRLIIQKYFTDLYKYGINAEITGDMLTTAGLTVADDISAAISNQKILTKIEPIK
;
A
#
# COMPACT_ATOMS: atom_id res chain seq x y z
N GLU A 1 21.35 14.09 -12.27
CA GLU A 1 21.64 14.34 -10.85
C GLU A 1 20.60 13.72 -9.92
N LEU A 2 19.28 14.11 -9.97
CA LEU A 2 18.24 13.60 -9.06
C LEU A 2 18.10 12.08 -9.10
N LYS A 3 18.08 11.47 -10.29
CA LYS A 3 18.05 10.03 -10.51
C LYS A 3 19.26 9.31 -9.89
N GLU A 4 20.46 9.84 -10.16
CA GLU A 4 21.70 9.24 -9.68
C GLU A 4 21.83 9.31 -8.17
N SER A 5 21.47 10.43 -7.55
CA SER A 5 21.50 10.56 -6.09
C SER A 5 20.47 9.66 -5.41
N ALA A 6 19.25 9.57 -5.93
CA ALA A 6 18.23 8.65 -5.43
C ALA A 6 18.67 7.17 -5.55
N SER A 7 19.28 6.80 -6.70
CA SER A 7 19.85 5.47 -6.90
C SER A 7 20.94 5.14 -5.87
N LYS A 8 21.89 6.07 -5.63
CA LYS A 8 22.95 5.91 -4.63
C LYS A 8 22.39 5.72 -3.22
N ILE A 9 21.37 6.49 -2.82
CA ILE A 9 20.69 6.33 -1.53
C ILE A 9 20.06 4.94 -1.43
N THR A 10 19.36 4.49 -2.48
CA THR A 10 18.73 3.17 -2.50
C THR A 10 19.76 2.06 -2.37
N SER A 11 20.82 2.09 -3.16
CA SER A 11 21.89 1.08 -3.11
C SER A 11 22.65 1.08 -1.78
N HIS A 12 22.82 2.25 -1.15
CA HIS A 12 23.46 2.35 0.17
C HIS A 12 22.68 1.60 1.25
N PHE A 13 21.36 1.83 1.33
CA PHE A 13 20.53 1.26 2.40
C PHE A 13 19.97 -0.13 2.07
N PHE A 14 19.67 -0.42 0.82
CA PHE A 14 18.94 -1.63 0.42
C PHE A 14 19.73 -2.52 -0.55
N LYS A 15 20.89 -2.08 -1.01
CA LYS A 15 21.63 -2.75 -2.10
C LYS A 15 20.72 -2.91 -3.33
N GLU A 16 20.63 -4.11 -3.88
CA GLU A 16 19.77 -4.42 -5.01
C GLU A 16 18.47 -5.14 -4.59
N ALA A 17 18.12 -5.09 -3.30
CA ALA A 17 16.93 -5.75 -2.77
C ALA A 17 15.64 -5.16 -3.34
N ILE A 18 14.73 -6.05 -3.75
CA ILE A 18 13.34 -5.71 -4.07
C ILE A 18 12.38 -6.66 -3.37
N GLU A 19 11.35 -6.10 -2.73
CA GLU A 19 10.34 -6.85 -1.98
C GLU A 19 9.01 -6.92 -2.75
N LEU A 20 8.45 -8.11 -2.91
CA LEU A 20 7.12 -8.31 -3.47
C LEU A 20 6.07 -8.44 -2.36
N CYS A 21 4.94 -7.75 -2.53
CA CYS A 21 3.76 -7.83 -1.68
C CYS A 21 2.54 -8.08 -2.55
N CYS A 22 1.64 -8.95 -2.14
CA CYS A 22 0.33 -9.10 -2.77
C CYS A 22 -0.79 -8.69 -1.82
N ILE A 23 -1.95 -8.38 -2.39
CA ILE A 23 -3.15 -8.01 -1.64
C ILE A 23 -4.27 -9.01 -1.90
N SER A 24 -5.02 -9.32 -0.85
CA SER A 24 -6.30 -10.02 -0.92
C SER A 24 -7.42 -9.01 -0.69
N ASN A 25 -8.34 -8.89 -1.65
CA ASN A 25 -9.57 -8.13 -1.45
C ASN A 25 -10.49 -8.94 -0.52
N GLY A 26 -10.33 -8.73 0.79
CA GLY A 26 -10.98 -9.52 1.82
C GLY A 26 -12.47 -9.21 2.00
N LYS A 27 -12.86 -7.96 1.74
CA LYS A 27 -14.26 -7.48 1.77
C LYS A 27 -14.37 -6.28 0.83
N CYS A 28 -15.37 -6.26 -0.03
CA CYS A 28 -15.50 -5.25 -1.08
C CYS A 28 -16.83 -4.51 -1.05
N GLY A 29 -16.78 -3.20 -1.28
CA GLY A 29 -17.93 -2.33 -1.53
C GLY A 29 -18.61 -1.77 -0.29
N LYS A 30 -19.57 -0.84 -0.51
CA LYS A 30 -20.39 -0.16 0.50
C LYS A 30 -19.60 0.53 1.63
N CYS A 31 -18.40 1.05 1.34
CA CYS A 31 -17.66 1.84 2.31
C CYS A 31 -18.45 3.11 2.68
N SER A 32 -18.52 3.42 3.98
CA SER A 32 -19.19 4.60 4.50
C SER A 32 -18.51 5.93 4.18
N GLU A 33 -17.29 5.86 3.63
CA GLU A 33 -16.43 7.02 3.40
C GLU A 33 -16.58 7.58 1.99
N ASN A 34 -16.39 8.91 1.85
CA ASN A 34 -16.55 9.63 0.58
C ASN A 34 -15.23 9.96 -0.14
N CYS A 35 -14.19 9.14 0.04
CA CYS A 35 -12.91 9.33 -0.64
C CYS A 35 -13.11 9.41 -2.16
N LYS A 36 -12.81 10.55 -2.78
CA LYS A 36 -13.15 10.87 -4.19
C LYS A 36 -12.53 9.93 -5.23
N PHE A 37 -11.45 9.26 -4.90
CA PHE A 37 -10.77 8.30 -5.78
C PHE A 37 -11.32 6.87 -5.67
N CYS A 38 -12.12 6.57 -4.63
CA CYS A 38 -12.38 5.19 -4.24
C CYS A 38 -13.68 4.66 -4.83
N SER A 39 -13.58 3.63 -5.69
CA SER A 39 -14.74 2.94 -6.26
C SER A 39 -15.57 2.18 -5.24
N GLN A 40 -15.05 1.91 -4.04
CA GLN A 40 -15.76 1.18 -2.98
C GLN A 40 -16.67 2.08 -2.12
N SER A 41 -16.65 3.39 -2.36
CA SER A 41 -17.49 4.35 -1.62
C SER A 41 -18.97 4.16 -1.97
N ARG A 42 -19.84 4.16 -0.96
CA ARG A 42 -21.31 4.16 -1.17
C ARG A 42 -21.87 5.47 -1.72
N TYR A 43 -21.06 6.52 -1.74
CA TYR A 43 -21.45 7.85 -2.26
C TYR A 43 -21.39 7.93 -3.78
N TYR A 44 -20.75 6.95 -4.45
CA TYR A 44 -20.50 6.98 -5.89
C TYR A 44 -21.13 5.79 -6.58
N ASN A 45 -21.62 6.01 -7.79
CA ASN A 45 -22.24 4.95 -8.60
C ASN A 45 -21.20 4.26 -9.48
N THR A 46 -20.45 3.36 -8.88
CA THR A 46 -19.44 2.53 -9.56
C THR A 46 -19.94 1.11 -9.76
N GLU A 47 -19.46 0.45 -10.81
CA GLU A 47 -19.84 -0.95 -11.15
C GLU A 47 -19.08 -2.00 -10.32
N ILE A 48 -18.72 -1.67 -9.08
CA ILE A 48 -17.94 -2.60 -8.25
C ILE A 48 -18.80 -3.74 -7.71
N GLN A 49 -18.31 -4.96 -7.87
CA GLN A 49 -18.93 -6.13 -7.24
C GLN A 49 -18.71 -6.10 -5.74
N GLN A 50 -19.80 -6.24 -4.99
CA GLN A 50 -19.75 -6.29 -3.53
C GLN A 50 -19.49 -7.72 -3.06
N SER A 51 -18.70 -7.85 -2.00
CA SER A 51 -18.46 -9.16 -1.36
C SER A 51 -18.47 -9.01 0.17
N VAL A 52 -18.94 -10.06 0.83
CA VAL A 52 -18.77 -10.24 2.28
C VAL A 52 -17.32 -10.59 2.59
N LEU A 53 -16.96 -10.59 3.89
CA LEU A 53 -15.64 -10.99 4.32
C LEU A 53 -15.38 -12.44 3.93
N LYS A 54 -14.22 -12.69 3.33
CA LYS A 54 -13.71 -14.03 3.02
C LYS A 54 -13.53 -14.85 4.30
N SER A 55 -13.64 -16.16 4.16
CA SER A 55 -13.36 -17.12 5.20
C SER A 55 -11.86 -17.28 5.48
N VAL A 56 -11.52 -17.87 6.63
CA VAL A 56 -10.13 -18.21 7.00
C VAL A 56 -9.45 -19.08 5.93
N ASP A 57 -10.18 -20.06 5.40
CA ASP A 57 -9.63 -20.99 4.40
C ASP A 57 -9.41 -20.34 3.04
N GLU A 58 -10.24 -19.39 2.63
CA GLU A 58 -10.02 -18.60 1.40
C GLU A 58 -8.76 -17.74 1.53
N PHE A 59 -8.59 -17.02 2.65
CA PHE A 59 -7.36 -16.26 2.92
C PHE A 59 -6.12 -17.14 2.93
N PHE A 60 -6.21 -18.30 3.57
CA PHE A 60 -5.10 -19.23 3.64
C PHE A 60 -4.69 -19.77 2.26
N LYS A 61 -5.66 -20.17 1.43
CA LYS A 61 -5.40 -20.66 0.06
C LYS A 61 -4.73 -19.59 -0.80
N GLU A 62 -5.18 -18.34 -0.73
CA GLU A 62 -4.58 -17.21 -1.45
C GLU A 62 -3.15 -16.94 -0.97
N ALA A 63 -2.93 -16.91 0.35
CA ALA A 63 -1.61 -16.71 0.93
C ALA A 63 -0.65 -17.85 0.53
N GLN A 64 -1.10 -19.11 0.59
CA GLN A 64 -0.31 -20.27 0.20
C GLN A 64 0.08 -20.24 -1.27
N ALA A 65 -0.84 -19.85 -2.15
CA ALA A 65 -0.55 -19.73 -3.58
C ALA A 65 0.52 -18.66 -3.85
N ASN A 66 0.49 -17.54 -3.13
CA ASN A 66 1.48 -16.46 -3.27
C ASN A 66 2.81 -16.81 -2.61
N ASP A 67 2.81 -17.49 -1.45
CA ASP A 67 4.01 -17.99 -0.79
C ASP A 67 4.80 -18.94 -1.71
N LYS A 68 4.11 -19.88 -2.36
CA LYS A 68 4.70 -20.80 -3.36
C LYS A 68 5.29 -20.09 -4.58
N ARG A 69 4.80 -18.91 -4.92
CA ARG A 69 5.31 -18.07 -6.02
C ARG A 69 6.49 -17.18 -5.60
N GLY A 70 6.89 -17.21 -4.32
CA GLY A 70 7.99 -16.39 -3.80
C GLY A 70 7.61 -14.97 -3.44
N VAL A 71 6.33 -14.66 -3.23
CA VAL A 71 5.89 -13.37 -2.71
C VAL A 71 6.22 -13.27 -1.23
N HIS A 72 6.77 -12.13 -0.80
CA HIS A 72 7.30 -11.97 0.55
C HIS A 72 6.26 -11.54 1.58
N ARG A 73 5.22 -10.79 1.15
CA ARG A 73 4.17 -10.26 2.03
C ARG A 73 2.78 -10.45 1.43
N PHE A 74 1.84 -10.82 2.28
CA PHE A 74 0.42 -10.99 1.94
C PHE A 74 -0.41 -10.03 2.80
N SER A 75 -1.17 -9.15 2.16
CA SER A 75 -1.96 -8.13 2.84
C SER A 75 -3.46 -8.39 2.66
N ILE A 76 -4.17 -8.59 3.77
CA ILE A 76 -5.64 -8.58 3.76
C ILE A 76 -6.10 -7.13 3.78
N VAL A 77 -6.91 -6.75 2.79
CA VAL A 77 -7.46 -5.39 2.65
C VAL A 77 -8.98 -5.46 2.62
N THR A 78 -9.64 -4.60 3.38
CA THR A 78 -11.10 -4.59 3.49
C THR A 78 -11.68 -3.22 3.26
N ALA A 79 -12.86 -3.17 2.61
CA ALA A 79 -13.67 -1.96 2.54
C ALA A 79 -14.29 -1.63 3.92
N GLY A 80 -14.51 -0.34 4.16
CA GLY A 80 -15.12 0.17 5.38
C GLY A 80 -14.14 0.93 6.26
N VAL A 81 -14.67 1.90 7.00
CA VAL A 81 -13.88 2.68 7.95
C VAL A 81 -13.41 1.84 9.13
N ARG A 82 -14.14 0.79 9.47
CA ARG A 82 -13.82 -0.17 10.54
C ARG A 82 -14.55 -1.49 10.31
N LEU A 83 -13.94 -2.59 10.69
CA LEU A 83 -14.57 -3.91 10.76
C LEU A 83 -15.28 -4.12 12.09
N SER A 84 -16.29 -5.00 12.11
CA SER A 84 -16.88 -5.49 13.33
C SER A 84 -15.90 -6.38 14.11
N LYS A 85 -16.11 -6.54 15.41
CA LYS A 85 -15.26 -7.41 16.25
C LYS A 85 -15.30 -8.87 15.80
N ALA A 86 -16.43 -9.35 15.25
CA ALA A 86 -16.55 -10.68 14.68
C ALA A 86 -15.69 -10.85 13.43
N GLU A 87 -15.72 -9.88 12.52
CA GLU A 87 -14.87 -9.87 11.30
C GLU A 87 -13.38 -9.81 11.66
N LEU A 88 -13.01 -8.98 12.63
CA LEU A 88 -11.61 -8.91 13.12
C LEU A 88 -11.14 -10.25 13.70
N LYS A 89 -11.99 -10.98 14.43
CA LYS A 89 -11.67 -12.32 14.94
C LYS A 89 -11.42 -13.32 13.79
N THR A 90 -12.23 -13.27 12.72
CA THR A 90 -12.01 -14.10 11.53
C THR A 90 -10.66 -13.81 10.89
N ILE A 91 -10.30 -12.52 10.74
CA ILE A 91 -9.00 -12.12 10.20
C ILE A 91 -7.85 -12.54 11.12
N ALA A 92 -8.00 -12.41 12.44
CA ALA A 92 -7.01 -12.87 13.41
C ALA A 92 -6.76 -14.38 13.28
N GLN A 93 -7.82 -15.18 13.12
CA GLN A 93 -7.70 -16.63 12.87
C GLN A 93 -6.96 -16.91 11.55
N ALA A 94 -7.25 -16.16 10.50
CA ALA A 94 -6.54 -16.28 9.21
C ALA A 94 -5.04 -15.97 9.37
N TYR A 95 -4.68 -14.87 10.05
CA TYR A 95 -3.28 -14.54 10.31
C TYR A 95 -2.57 -15.58 11.16
N LYS A 96 -3.24 -16.12 12.18
CA LYS A 96 -2.67 -17.20 13.03
C LYS A 96 -2.33 -18.43 12.19
N LYS A 97 -3.26 -18.87 11.32
CA LYS A 97 -3.04 -20.02 10.43
C LYS A 97 -1.93 -19.75 9.43
N ILE A 98 -1.96 -18.59 8.74
CA ILE A 98 -0.96 -18.21 7.75
C ILE A 98 0.44 -18.15 8.39
N SER A 99 0.58 -17.44 9.50
CA SER A 99 1.88 -17.23 10.16
C SER A 99 2.48 -18.50 10.78
N SER A 100 1.65 -19.51 11.10
CA SER A 100 2.12 -20.79 11.64
C SER A 100 2.54 -21.79 10.56
N GLU A 101 1.98 -21.70 9.35
CA GLU A 101 2.14 -22.71 8.30
C GLU A 101 2.92 -22.23 7.08
N LEU A 102 3.05 -20.91 6.85
CA LEU A 102 3.66 -20.33 5.66
C LEU A 102 4.82 -19.40 6.02
N LYS A 103 5.69 -19.12 5.05
CA LYS A 103 6.82 -18.18 5.19
C LYS A 103 6.45 -16.74 4.90
N ILE A 104 5.38 -16.51 4.14
CA ILE A 104 4.91 -15.20 3.74
C ILE A 104 4.50 -14.37 4.97
N SER A 105 4.95 -13.11 5.04
CA SER A 105 4.64 -12.23 6.17
C SER A 105 3.26 -11.59 6.05
N CYS A 106 2.47 -11.60 7.12
CA CYS A 106 1.13 -11.03 7.14
C CYS A 106 1.15 -9.50 7.26
N CYS A 107 0.41 -8.84 6.39
CA CYS A 107 0.09 -7.41 6.41
C CYS A 107 -1.43 -7.21 6.44
N GLY A 108 -1.90 -6.01 6.82
CA GLY A 108 -3.33 -5.73 6.83
C GLY A 108 -3.66 -4.25 6.65
N SER A 109 -4.79 -3.99 5.96
CA SER A 109 -5.42 -2.67 5.83
C SER A 109 -6.91 -2.83 6.18
N LEU A 110 -7.27 -2.57 7.45
CA LEU A 110 -8.54 -2.97 8.05
C LEU A 110 -9.31 -1.76 8.62
N GLY A 111 -8.94 -0.55 8.17
CA GLY A 111 -9.56 0.70 8.60
C GLY A 111 -8.97 1.30 9.86
N LEU A 112 -9.79 2.05 10.62
CA LEU A 112 -9.38 2.77 11.83
C LEU A 112 -9.65 1.87 13.06
N LEU A 113 -8.60 1.24 13.59
CA LEU A 113 -8.69 0.28 14.68
C LEU A 113 -8.22 0.87 16.01
N ASP A 114 -8.68 0.28 17.11
CA ASP A 114 -8.24 0.61 18.46
C ASP A 114 -6.96 -0.15 18.84
N TYR A 115 -6.33 0.27 19.93
CA TYR A 115 -5.10 -0.33 20.41
C TYR A 115 -5.24 -1.84 20.70
N ASP A 116 -6.32 -2.24 21.36
CA ASP A 116 -6.57 -3.65 21.71
C ASP A 116 -6.77 -4.53 20.46
N ASP A 117 -7.37 -3.98 19.40
CA ASP A 117 -7.49 -4.66 18.11
C ASP A 117 -6.09 -4.93 17.51
N PHE A 118 -5.19 -3.94 17.58
CA PHE A 118 -3.81 -4.10 17.10
C PHE A 118 -3.02 -5.12 17.91
N VAL A 119 -3.18 -5.15 19.23
CA VAL A 119 -2.54 -6.15 20.10
C VAL A 119 -3.01 -7.55 19.69
N MET A 120 -4.32 -7.77 19.59
CA MET A 120 -4.90 -9.06 19.18
C MET A 120 -4.40 -9.51 17.80
N LEU A 121 -4.39 -8.61 16.82
CA LEU A 121 -3.94 -8.92 15.46
C LEU A 121 -2.43 -9.23 15.41
N LYS A 122 -1.61 -8.50 16.17
CA LYS A 122 -0.18 -8.77 16.29
C LYS A 122 0.10 -10.14 16.91
N GLU A 123 -0.57 -10.46 18.00
CA GLU A 123 -0.47 -11.79 18.66
C GLU A 123 -0.92 -12.92 17.72
N SER A 124 -1.82 -12.61 16.78
CA SER A 124 -2.27 -13.53 15.74
C SER A 124 -1.32 -13.62 14.52
N GLY A 125 -0.21 -12.88 14.53
CA GLY A 125 0.81 -13.00 13.47
C GLY A 125 0.87 -11.83 12.47
N LEU A 126 0.03 -10.78 12.62
CA LEU A 126 0.18 -9.56 11.83
C LEU A 126 1.54 -8.93 12.12
N LYS A 127 2.28 -8.56 11.07
CA LYS A 127 3.61 -7.92 11.16
C LYS A 127 3.56 -6.43 10.78
N ARG A 128 2.83 -6.07 9.72
CA ARG A 128 2.78 -4.70 9.19
C ARG A 128 1.33 -4.25 9.01
N TYR A 129 1.03 -3.06 9.49
CA TYR A 129 -0.27 -2.43 9.30
C TYR A 129 -0.20 -1.34 8.24
N HIS A 130 -1.16 -1.37 7.31
CA HIS A 130 -1.29 -0.37 6.26
C HIS A 130 -2.45 0.57 6.57
N ASN A 131 -2.16 1.88 6.61
CA ASN A 131 -3.17 2.94 6.61
C ASN A 131 -2.60 4.14 5.83
N ASN A 132 -3.07 4.30 4.61
CA ASN A 132 -2.56 5.32 3.71
C ASN A 132 -3.02 6.72 4.15
N LEU A 133 -2.14 7.72 4.10
CA LEU A 133 -2.52 9.13 4.29
C LEU A 133 -3.19 9.71 3.04
N GLU A 134 -2.95 9.13 1.88
CA GLU A 134 -3.47 9.44 0.55
C GLU A 134 -2.83 10.68 -0.08
N THR A 135 -2.73 11.80 0.67
CA THR A 135 -2.19 13.07 0.19
C THR A 135 -1.66 13.93 1.34
N SER A 136 -1.29 15.19 1.08
CA SER A 136 -0.85 16.14 2.12
C SER A 136 -1.95 16.51 3.11
N PRO A 137 -1.60 16.98 4.32
CA PRO A 137 -2.58 17.49 5.27
C PRO A 137 -3.44 18.64 4.71
N ASN A 138 -2.86 19.50 3.88
CA ASN A 138 -3.56 20.64 3.29
C ASN A 138 -4.58 20.21 2.24
N PHE A 139 -4.22 19.25 1.38
CA PHE A 139 -5.08 18.78 0.30
C PHE A 139 -6.08 17.70 0.73
N PHE A 140 -5.94 17.10 1.90
CA PHE A 140 -6.76 15.98 2.35
C PHE A 140 -8.27 16.28 2.35
N LYS A 141 -8.66 17.48 2.77
CA LYS A 141 -10.08 17.91 2.82
C LYS A 141 -10.74 17.95 1.45
N GLU A 142 -9.95 18.19 0.39
CA GLU A 142 -10.42 18.15 -0.99
C GLU A 142 -10.73 16.72 -1.46
N ILE A 143 -10.15 15.71 -0.81
CA ILE A 143 -10.28 14.31 -1.21
C ILE A 143 -11.27 13.54 -0.36
N CYS A 144 -11.37 13.83 0.94
CA CYS A 144 -12.27 13.14 1.86
C CYS A 144 -12.74 14.08 2.97
N THR A 145 -14.04 13.99 3.31
CA THR A 145 -14.65 14.80 4.38
C THR A 145 -15.34 13.96 5.46
N THR A 146 -15.43 12.63 5.29
CA THR A 146 -16.10 11.74 6.25
C THR A 146 -15.18 11.22 7.36
N HIS A 147 -13.88 11.34 7.16
CA HIS A 147 -12.85 11.16 8.20
C HIS A 147 -11.72 12.16 7.99
N THR A 148 -10.82 12.27 8.96
CA THR A 148 -9.75 13.27 8.96
C THR A 148 -8.37 12.62 8.83
N MET A 149 -7.37 13.38 8.37
CA MET A 149 -5.96 13.01 8.41
C MET A 149 -5.55 12.61 9.83
N LYS A 150 -5.97 13.39 10.84
CA LYS A 150 -5.67 13.13 12.25
C LYS A 150 -6.11 11.75 12.72
N GLN A 151 -7.30 11.28 12.32
CA GLN A 151 -7.76 9.93 12.65
C GLN A 151 -6.87 8.83 12.05
N LYS A 152 -6.32 9.06 10.85
CA LYS A 152 -5.36 8.14 10.23
C LYS A 152 -4.01 8.15 10.96
N GLU A 153 -3.51 9.32 11.32
CA GLU A 153 -2.28 9.48 12.11
C GLU A 153 -2.40 8.81 13.48
N ASP A 154 -3.53 9.00 14.17
CA ASP A 154 -3.81 8.36 15.45
C ASP A 154 -3.84 6.83 15.33
N THR A 155 -4.47 6.31 14.27
CA THR A 155 -4.48 4.89 13.97
C THR A 155 -3.06 4.34 13.75
N ILE A 156 -2.23 5.06 12.99
CA ILE A 156 -0.82 4.73 12.76
C ILE A 156 -0.05 4.71 14.09
N ALA A 157 -0.27 5.71 14.94
CA ALA A 157 0.37 5.80 16.25
C ALA A 157 -0.01 4.62 17.18
N LEU A 158 -1.30 4.20 17.17
CA LEU A 158 -1.77 3.05 17.93
C LEU A 158 -1.19 1.73 17.42
N ALA A 159 -1.14 1.53 16.10
CA ALA A 159 -0.52 0.35 15.49
C ALA A 159 0.98 0.26 15.84
N LYS A 160 1.68 1.40 15.79
CA LYS A 160 3.09 1.52 16.20
C LYS A 160 3.29 1.22 17.67
N LYS A 161 2.43 1.76 18.56
CA LYS A 161 2.43 1.48 20.00
C LYS A 161 2.22 -0.01 20.29
N ALA A 162 1.40 -0.71 19.50
CA ALA A 162 1.26 -2.16 19.57
C ALA A 162 2.48 -2.93 19.04
N GLY A 163 3.48 -2.23 18.47
CA GLY A 163 4.73 -2.80 17.96
C GLY A 163 4.60 -3.43 16.58
N LEU A 164 3.70 -2.92 15.75
CA LEU A 164 3.59 -3.27 14.33
C LEU A 164 4.50 -2.37 13.47
N GLU A 165 5.02 -2.93 12.39
CA GLU A 165 5.58 -2.14 11.30
C GLU A 165 4.48 -1.30 10.63
N ILE A 166 4.82 -0.12 10.14
CA ILE A 166 3.86 0.81 9.50
C ILE A 166 4.11 0.92 8.00
N CYS A 167 3.02 0.73 7.25
CA CYS A 167 2.97 1.00 5.83
C CYS A 167 1.97 2.14 5.59
N SER A 168 2.45 3.28 5.08
CA SER A 168 1.60 4.43 4.77
C SER A 168 2.19 5.23 3.62
N GLY A 169 1.36 5.75 2.74
CA GLY A 169 1.79 6.45 1.54
C GLY A 169 0.68 7.30 0.92
N CYS A 170 0.77 7.49 -0.39
CA CYS A 170 -0.06 8.44 -1.12
C CYS A 170 -0.56 7.91 -2.47
N ILE A 171 -1.43 8.72 -3.09
CA ILE A 171 -1.87 8.57 -4.48
C ILE A 171 -1.45 9.84 -5.24
N LEU A 172 -0.73 9.67 -6.34
CA LEU A 172 -0.32 10.75 -7.25
C LEU A 172 -1.37 10.94 -8.35
N GLY A 173 -1.64 12.20 -8.70
CA GLY A 173 -2.52 12.57 -9.80
C GLY A 173 -3.95 12.89 -9.41
N MET A 174 -4.26 13.07 -8.10
CA MET A 174 -5.58 13.47 -7.64
C MET A 174 -5.86 14.98 -7.81
N GLY A 175 -4.83 15.77 -8.13
CA GLY A 175 -4.86 17.23 -8.28
C GLY A 175 -4.03 17.97 -7.26
N GLU A 176 -3.26 17.22 -6.50
CA GLU A 176 -2.26 17.73 -5.55
C GLU A 176 -1.16 18.51 -6.27
N SER A 177 -0.59 19.51 -5.62
CA SER A 177 0.55 20.29 -6.09
C SER A 177 1.90 19.57 -5.84
N VAL A 178 2.99 20.14 -6.32
CA VAL A 178 4.34 19.66 -5.99
C VAL A 178 4.63 19.85 -4.50
N GLU A 179 4.19 20.96 -3.92
CA GLU A 179 4.30 21.26 -2.50
C GLU A 179 3.55 20.24 -1.66
N ASP A 180 2.35 19.82 -2.08
CA ASP A 180 1.61 18.75 -1.41
C ASP A 180 2.40 17.42 -1.40
N ARG A 181 3.14 17.12 -2.49
CA ARG A 181 4.00 15.93 -2.56
C ARG A 181 5.21 16.02 -1.64
N VAL A 182 5.74 17.21 -1.41
CA VAL A 182 6.79 17.45 -0.39
C VAL A 182 6.20 17.27 1.00
N ASP A 183 5.07 17.89 1.28
CA ASP A 183 4.42 17.87 2.59
C ASP A 183 4.06 16.46 3.03
N ILE A 184 3.47 15.64 2.13
CA ILE A 184 3.16 14.25 2.46
C ILE A 184 4.43 13.42 2.72
N ALA A 185 5.52 13.65 1.99
CA ALA A 185 6.77 12.96 2.25
C ALA A 185 7.36 13.32 3.63
N LEU A 186 7.28 14.59 4.02
CA LEU A 186 7.70 15.07 5.34
C LEU A 186 6.82 14.51 6.46
N GLU A 187 5.49 14.42 6.25
CA GLU A 187 4.58 13.82 7.24
C GLU A 187 4.85 12.33 7.43
N LEU A 188 5.08 11.58 6.34
CA LEU A 188 5.48 10.17 6.42
C LEU A 188 6.82 9.98 7.16
N ARG A 189 7.78 10.90 6.98
CA ARG A 189 9.04 10.92 7.73
C ARG A 189 8.82 11.18 9.21
N LYS A 190 7.98 12.15 9.56
CA LYS A 190 7.61 12.46 10.95
C LYS A 190 6.95 11.27 11.64
N LEU A 191 6.07 10.55 10.93
CA LEU A 191 5.43 9.32 11.40
C LEU A 191 6.39 8.13 11.46
N GLN A 192 7.60 8.25 10.89
CA GLN A 192 8.62 7.20 10.84
C GLN A 192 8.05 5.90 10.27
N VAL A 193 7.47 5.95 9.09
CA VAL A 193 6.89 4.78 8.43
C VAL A 193 7.97 3.85 7.88
N ASP A 194 7.76 2.55 7.96
CA ASP A 194 8.71 1.53 7.50
C ASP A 194 8.60 1.27 6.00
N SER A 195 7.40 1.45 5.44
CA SER A 195 7.14 1.28 4.01
C SER A 195 6.16 2.34 3.50
N THR A 196 6.44 2.86 2.31
CA THR A 196 5.59 3.86 1.66
C THR A 196 5.15 3.37 0.28
N PRO A 197 3.88 2.96 0.13
CA PRO A 197 3.30 2.72 -1.18
C PRO A 197 3.04 4.05 -1.90
N ILE A 198 3.49 4.12 -3.13
CA ILE A 198 3.22 5.20 -4.07
C ILE A 198 2.25 4.65 -5.10
N ASN A 199 1.01 5.11 -5.02
CA ASN A 199 -0.03 4.76 -5.98
C ASN A 199 -0.10 5.85 -7.06
N ILE A 200 -0.52 5.47 -8.25
CA ILE A 200 -0.84 6.39 -9.34
C ILE A 200 -2.34 6.30 -9.55
N LEU A 201 -3.01 7.44 -9.55
CA LEU A 201 -4.45 7.48 -9.73
C LEU A 201 -4.82 6.76 -11.04
N ASN A 202 -5.66 5.76 -10.89
CA ASN A 202 -6.38 5.16 -12.00
C ASN A 202 -7.82 5.72 -11.98
N PRO A 203 -8.18 6.65 -12.87
CA PRO A 203 -9.51 7.25 -12.90
C PRO A 203 -10.57 6.17 -13.14
N ILE A 204 -11.53 6.04 -12.21
CA ILE A 204 -12.59 5.03 -12.28
C ILE A 204 -13.91 5.72 -12.56
N LYS A 205 -14.62 5.24 -13.60
CA LYS A 205 -15.95 5.74 -13.99
C LYS A 205 -16.91 5.71 -12.81
N GLY A 206 -17.69 6.77 -12.66
CA GLY A 206 -18.62 6.94 -11.56
C GLY A 206 -18.01 7.55 -10.29
N THR A 207 -16.69 7.75 -10.22
CA THR A 207 -16.05 8.49 -9.13
C THR A 207 -15.88 9.97 -9.48
N PRO A 208 -15.77 10.89 -8.50
CA PRO A 208 -15.50 12.31 -8.78
C PRO A 208 -14.21 12.60 -9.56
N LEU A 209 -13.27 11.67 -9.57
CA LEU A 209 -11.98 11.80 -10.27
C LEU A 209 -11.95 11.04 -11.61
N GLU A 210 -13.09 10.58 -12.15
CA GLU A 210 -13.15 9.78 -13.39
C GLU A 210 -12.55 10.47 -14.62
N ASN A 211 -12.59 11.80 -14.67
CA ASN A 211 -12.08 12.58 -15.80
C ASN A 211 -10.71 13.22 -15.53
N ARG A 212 -10.02 12.82 -14.45
CA ARG A 212 -8.67 13.32 -14.18
C ARG A 212 -7.68 12.78 -15.20
N PRO A 213 -6.82 13.64 -15.77
CA PRO A 213 -5.73 13.17 -16.63
C PRO A 213 -4.74 12.34 -15.81
N THR A 214 -4.12 11.37 -16.47
CA THR A 214 -3.03 10.60 -15.85
C THR A 214 -1.83 11.50 -15.58
N VAL A 215 -1.17 11.27 -14.44
CA VAL A 215 0.04 12.02 -14.09
C VAL A 215 1.18 11.76 -15.10
N HIS A 216 1.90 12.81 -15.46
CA HIS A 216 2.99 12.68 -16.43
C HIS A 216 4.13 11.80 -15.88
N PRO A 217 4.75 10.93 -16.71
CA PRO A 217 5.82 10.04 -16.26
C PRO A 217 6.97 10.73 -15.53
N ASP A 218 7.37 11.91 -15.98
CA ASP A 218 8.46 12.65 -15.33
C ASP A 218 8.07 13.18 -13.94
N GLU A 219 6.80 13.50 -13.72
CA GLU A 219 6.33 13.85 -12.38
C GLU A 219 6.38 12.66 -11.43
N VAL A 220 6.01 11.46 -11.91
CA VAL A 220 6.15 10.22 -11.14
C VAL A 220 7.61 9.97 -10.75
N ARG A 221 8.53 10.07 -11.73
CA ARG A 221 9.98 9.90 -11.50
C ARG A 221 10.52 10.90 -10.49
N ARG A 222 10.20 12.19 -10.64
CA ARG A 222 10.65 13.26 -9.74
C ARG A 222 10.10 13.05 -8.33
N THR A 223 8.83 12.68 -8.20
CA THR A 223 8.19 12.43 -6.90
C THR A 223 8.82 11.23 -6.19
N ILE A 224 9.07 10.12 -6.89
CA ILE A 224 9.74 8.95 -6.31
C ILE A 224 11.15 9.32 -5.83
N ALA A 225 11.92 10.05 -6.63
CA ALA A 225 13.25 10.49 -6.23
C ALA A 225 13.21 11.45 -5.02
N LEU A 226 12.27 12.39 -4.99
CA LEU A 226 12.01 13.25 -3.84
C LEU A 226 11.74 12.39 -2.59
N PHE A 227 10.84 11.43 -2.68
CA PHE A 227 10.51 10.55 -1.56
C PHE A 227 11.74 9.77 -1.09
N ARG A 228 12.58 9.29 -2.00
CA ARG A 228 13.83 8.60 -1.63
C ARG A 228 14.78 9.51 -0.83
N HIS A 229 14.88 10.79 -1.17
CA HIS A 229 15.72 11.74 -0.42
C HIS A 229 15.14 12.05 0.97
N VAL A 230 13.82 12.23 1.06
CA VAL A 230 13.14 12.52 2.33
C VAL A 230 13.06 11.28 3.22
N LEU A 231 12.92 10.10 2.62
CA LEU A 231 12.70 8.81 3.28
C LEU A 231 13.82 7.80 2.93
N PRO A 232 15.09 8.07 3.30
CA PRO A 232 16.24 7.28 2.83
C PRO A 232 16.21 5.82 3.31
N LYS A 233 15.67 5.55 4.50
CA LYS A 233 15.59 4.23 5.12
C LYS A 233 14.23 3.51 4.92
N THR A 234 13.26 4.16 4.31
CA THR A 234 11.90 3.62 4.12
C THR A 234 11.83 2.78 2.84
N VAL A 235 11.13 1.65 2.88
CA VAL A 235 10.84 0.86 1.68
C VAL A 235 9.85 1.62 0.80
N LEU A 236 10.29 2.08 -0.38
CA LEU A 236 9.41 2.73 -1.35
C LEU A 236 8.80 1.69 -2.28
N ARG A 237 7.48 1.57 -2.22
CA ARG A 237 6.72 0.53 -2.89
C ARG A 237 5.88 1.10 -4.04
N LEU A 238 6.06 0.58 -5.23
CA LEU A 238 5.16 0.86 -6.33
C LEU A 238 3.88 0.04 -6.15
N ALA A 239 2.72 0.72 -6.16
CA ALA A 239 1.45 0.11 -5.78
C ALA A 239 0.38 0.25 -6.88
N GLY A 240 -0.81 0.78 -6.59
CA GLY A 240 -1.87 0.93 -7.57
C GLY A 240 -1.50 1.79 -8.77
N GLY A 241 -2.17 1.58 -9.92
CA GLY A 241 -1.93 2.32 -11.16
C GLY A 241 -0.72 1.84 -11.99
N ARG A 242 -0.12 0.70 -11.67
CA ARG A 242 1.07 0.18 -12.37
C ARG A 242 0.84 -0.06 -13.87
N LEU A 243 -0.35 -0.45 -14.29
CA LEU A 243 -0.66 -0.64 -15.71
C LEU A 243 -0.59 0.68 -16.50
N ILE A 244 -0.91 1.81 -15.87
CA ILE A 244 -0.81 3.14 -16.49
C ILE A 244 0.64 3.47 -16.85
N ILE A 245 1.59 3.00 -16.02
CA ILE A 245 3.03 3.25 -16.16
C ILE A 245 3.81 2.04 -16.66
N GLN A 246 3.14 1.00 -17.14
CA GLN A 246 3.75 -0.29 -17.52
C GLN A 246 4.96 -0.14 -18.45
N LYS A 247 4.94 0.84 -19.37
CA LYS A 247 6.04 1.06 -20.33
C LYS A 247 7.35 1.53 -19.71
N TYR A 248 7.32 2.04 -18.46
CA TYR A 248 8.51 2.61 -17.82
C TYR A 248 8.65 2.28 -16.32
N PHE A 249 7.84 1.38 -15.78
CA PHE A 249 7.85 1.12 -14.34
C PHE A 249 9.22 0.60 -13.85
N THR A 250 9.93 -0.19 -14.65
CA THR A 250 11.27 -0.70 -14.30
C THR A 250 12.33 0.40 -14.24
N ASP A 251 12.16 1.50 -14.98
CA ASP A 251 13.04 2.66 -14.85
C ASP A 251 12.96 3.30 -13.45
N LEU A 252 11.82 3.13 -12.75
CA LEU A 252 11.60 3.68 -11.42
C LEU A 252 12.49 3.05 -10.34
N TYR A 253 13.06 1.87 -10.57
CA TYR A 253 14.09 1.29 -9.69
C TYR A 253 15.31 2.22 -9.56
N LYS A 254 15.66 2.93 -10.64
CA LYS A 254 16.76 3.90 -10.65
C LYS A 254 16.41 5.22 -9.97
N TYR A 255 15.11 5.45 -9.66
CA TYR A 255 14.63 6.64 -8.94
C TYR A 255 14.34 6.36 -7.47
N GLY A 256 14.46 5.11 -7.02
CA GLY A 256 14.35 4.82 -5.59
C GLY A 256 13.37 3.72 -5.20
N ILE A 257 12.58 3.17 -6.13
CA ILE A 257 11.68 2.06 -5.86
C ILE A 257 12.50 0.80 -5.51
N ASN A 258 12.12 0.14 -4.42
CA ASN A 258 12.71 -1.12 -3.98
C ASN A 258 11.66 -2.12 -3.45
N ALA A 259 10.39 -1.89 -3.75
CA ALA A 259 9.32 -2.85 -3.50
C ALA A 259 8.14 -2.65 -4.47
N GLU A 260 7.31 -3.68 -4.61
CA GLU A 260 6.14 -3.65 -5.50
C GLU A 260 4.95 -4.40 -4.90
N ILE A 261 3.73 -3.97 -5.28
CA ILE A 261 2.53 -4.80 -5.13
C ILE A 261 2.35 -5.56 -6.44
N THR A 262 2.36 -6.88 -6.35
CA THR A 262 2.21 -7.82 -7.46
C THR A 262 0.84 -8.47 -7.49
N GLY A 263 0.41 -8.95 -8.63
CA GLY A 263 -0.94 -9.50 -8.83
C GLY A 263 -2.00 -8.42 -8.97
N ASP A 264 -3.25 -8.83 -8.94
CA ASP A 264 -4.39 -7.91 -9.06
C ASP A 264 -4.47 -6.95 -7.87
N MET A 265 -4.92 -5.73 -8.14
CA MET A 265 -5.24 -4.72 -7.14
C MET A 265 -6.67 -4.94 -6.63
N LEU A 266 -7.12 -4.13 -5.66
CA LEU A 266 -8.45 -4.29 -5.06
C LEU A 266 -9.60 -4.24 -6.08
N THR A 267 -9.53 -3.31 -7.01
CA THR A 267 -10.60 -3.02 -7.97
C THR A 267 -10.10 -2.84 -9.40
N THR A 268 -8.83 -3.08 -9.64
CA THR A 268 -8.18 -2.98 -10.96
C THR A 268 -7.21 -4.12 -11.16
N ALA A 269 -7.00 -4.53 -12.41
CA ALA A 269 -5.97 -5.51 -12.76
C ALA A 269 -4.57 -5.01 -12.42
N GLY A 270 -3.66 -5.93 -12.16
CA GLY A 270 -2.24 -5.70 -11.91
C GLY A 270 -1.34 -6.48 -12.87
N LEU A 271 -0.03 -6.40 -12.68
CA LEU A 271 0.96 -7.24 -13.36
C LEU A 271 1.03 -8.59 -12.65
N THR A 272 1.31 -9.66 -13.40
CA THR A 272 1.42 -10.99 -12.78
C THR A 272 2.69 -11.11 -11.93
N VAL A 273 2.67 -12.01 -10.95
CA VAL A 273 3.87 -12.30 -10.13
C VAL A 273 5.06 -12.72 -11.00
N ALA A 274 4.82 -13.49 -12.06
CA ALA A 274 5.86 -13.93 -12.99
C ALA A 274 6.47 -12.75 -13.77
N ASP A 275 5.64 -11.79 -14.22
CA ASP A 275 6.13 -10.59 -14.92
C ASP A 275 7.01 -9.75 -13.99
N ASP A 276 6.60 -9.55 -12.73
CA ASP A 276 7.35 -8.78 -11.76
C ASP A 276 8.68 -9.45 -11.39
N ILE A 277 8.69 -10.76 -11.19
CA ILE A 277 9.92 -11.52 -10.96
C ILE A 277 10.86 -11.38 -12.17
N SER A 278 10.36 -11.55 -13.38
CA SER A 278 11.15 -11.43 -14.61
C SER A 278 11.71 -10.02 -14.77
N ALA A 279 10.91 -8.99 -14.50
CA ALA A 279 11.33 -7.59 -14.54
C ALA A 279 12.42 -7.29 -13.50
N ALA A 280 12.27 -7.77 -12.28
CA ALA A 280 13.28 -7.62 -11.22
C ALA A 280 14.61 -8.25 -11.61
N ILE A 281 14.61 -9.52 -12.06
CA ILE A 281 15.81 -10.27 -12.49
C ILE A 281 16.50 -9.55 -13.68
N SER A 282 15.73 -9.14 -14.69
CA SER A 282 16.25 -8.44 -15.87
C SER A 282 16.90 -7.10 -15.53
N ASN A 283 16.52 -6.50 -14.39
CA ASN A 283 17.10 -5.27 -13.85
C ASN A 283 18.13 -5.53 -12.73
N GLN A 284 18.66 -6.75 -12.63
CA GLN A 284 19.67 -7.15 -11.65
C GLN A 284 19.26 -6.94 -10.19
N LYS A 285 17.96 -7.06 -9.91
CA LYS A 285 17.41 -6.95 -8.55
C LYS A 285 17.39 -8.31 -7.86
N ILE A 286 17.55 -8.29 -6.54
CA ILE A 286 17.52 -9.46 -5.67
C ILE A 286 16.17 -9.52 -4.96
N LEU A 287 15.36 -10.50 -5.31
CA LEU A 287 14.07 -10.74 -4.68
C LEU A 287 14.28 -11.19 -3.23
N THR A 288 13.91 -10.36 -2.28
CA THR A 288 14.04 -10.66 -0.84
C THR A 288 13.08 -9.83 0.00
N LYS A 289 12.72 -10.37 1.16
CA LYS A 289 11.99 -9.60 2.17
C LYS A 289 12.92 -8.51 2.75
N ILE A 290 12.39 -7.31 2.88
CA ILE A 290 13.13 -6.17 3.44
C ILE A 290 12.61 -5.91 4.85
N GLU A 291 13.50 -5.99 5.83
CA GLU A 291 13.20 -5.64 7.21
C GLU A 291 13.43 -4.14 7.46
N PRO A 292 12.68 -3.51 8.37
CA PRO A 292 12.85 -2.10 8.72
C PRO A 292 14.28 -1.77 9.18
N ILE A 293 14.81 -0.66 8.67
CA ILE A 293 16.13 -0.15 9.05
C ILE A 293 15.94 0.81 10.23
N LYS A 294 16.38 0.39 11.41
CA LYS A 294 16.32 1.16 12.65
C LYS A 294 17.28 2.37 12.65
#